data_1d018f2bb36ba2c231c24d128feb4b2e
#
_entry.id   1d018f2bb36ba2c231c24d128feb4b2e
#
_cell.length_a   1.000
_cell.length_b   1.000
_cell.length_c   1.000
_cell.angle_alpha   90.00
_cell.angle_beta   90.00
_cell.angle_gamma   90.00
#
_symmetry.space_group_name_H-M   'P 1'
#
loop_
_entity.id
_entity.type
_entity.pdbx_description
1 polymer ?
#
loop_
_entity_poly.entity_id
_entity_poly.type
_entity_poly.pdbx_seq_one_letter_code
_entity_poly.pdbx_strand_id
1 'polypeptide(L)'
;DAAKQIILDLVTQHPEVNLIYSEASNLTVGTMAALTQAGRGVMEDGVPVTEIVASVDFDEVELKLVYDPNSSLKLSMGLPPKETGEGRIDLIMDIASGKVPMTSQPAEESFYKAYNVSYWTMERGAAVEWLNSQFGTNLE
;
A
#
# COMPACT_ATOMS: atom_id res chain seq x y z
N ASP A 1 -16.89 1.58 -10.56
CA ASP A 1 -15.89 1.25 -9.57
C ASP A 1 -16.34 1.77 -8.20
N ALA A 2 -16.61 0.84 -7.27
CA ALA A 2 -17.24 1.17 -5.98
C ALA A 2 -16.34 2.06 -5.11
N ALA A 3 -15.04 1.80 -5.06
CA ALA A 3 -14.11 2.60 -4.27
C ALA A 3 -14.10 4.07 -4.72
N LYS A 4 -14.05 4.28 -6.04
CA LYS A 4 -14.09 5.64 -6.61
C LYS A 4 -15.36 6.39 -6.20
N GLN A 5 -16.53 5.73 -6.25
CA GLN A 5 -17.80 6.38 -5.89
C GLN A 5 -17.85 6.74 -4.40
N ILE A 6 -17.41 5.80 -3.54
CA ILE A 6 -17.37 6.04 -2.09
C ILE A 6 -16.49 7.24 -1.75
N ILE A 7 -15.32 7.35 -2.36
CA ILE A 7 -14.40 8.48 -2.10
C ILE A 7 -14.97 9.79 -2.66
N LEU A 8 -15.60 9.79 -3.83
CA LEU A 8 -16.27 11.00 -4.35
C LEU A 8 -17.35 11.50 -3.39
N ASP A 9 -18.17 10.59 -2.89
CA ASP A 9 -19.24 10.95 -1.93
C ASP A 9 -18.63 11.45 -0.62
N LEU A 10 -17.58 10.78 -0.12
CA LEU A 10 -16.89 11.16 1.11
C LEU A 10 -16.31 12.58 1.03
N VAL A 11 -15.51 12.87 0.02
CA VAL A 11 -14.85 14.20 -0.08
C VAL A 11 -15.80 15.32 -0.44
N THR A 12 -16.98 14.99 -0.98
CA THR A 12 -18.06 15.96 -1.23
C THR A 12 -18.79 16.30 0.05
N GLN A 13 -19.08 15.30 0.89
CA GLN A 13 -19.82 15.50 2.15
C GLN A 13 -18.89 16.00 3.27
N HIS A 14 -17.61 15.68 3.20
CA HIS A 14 -16.58 15.96 4.20
C HIS A 14 -15.35 16.65 3.56
N PRO A 15 -15.49 17.91 3.14
CA PRO A 15 -14.40 18.64 2.49
C PRO A 15 -13.19 18.88 3.42
N GLU A 16 -13.38 18.76 4.72
CA GLU A 16 -12.34 18.85 5.75
C GLU A 16 -11.39 17.65 5.82
N VAL A 17 -11.70 16.54 5.14
CA VAL A 17 -10.82 15.34 5.10
C VAL A 17 -9.48 15.70 4.47
N ASN A 18 -8.39 15.42 5.18
CA ASN A 18 -7.03 15.73 4.78
C ASN A 18 -6.09 14.51 4.77
N LEU A 19 -6.60 13.33 5.17
CA LEU A 19 -5.91 12.04 5.10
C LEU A 19 -6.89 10.96 4.68
N ILE A 20 -6.51 10.19 3.66
CA ILE A 20 -7.25 9.01 3.22
C ILE A 20 -6.31 7.80 3.31
N TYR A 21 -6.75 6.76 4.01
CA TYR A 21 -6.07 5.48 4.06
C TYR A 21 -6.79 4.47 3.16
N SER A 22 -6.03 3.86 2.26
CA SER A 22 -6.50 2.84 1.32
C SER A 22 -5.87 1.50 1.67
N GLU A 23 -6.69 0.50 1.95
CA GLU A 23 -6.24 -0.80 2.50
C GLU A 23 -5.72 -1.77 1.43
N ALA A 24 -5.73 -1.39 0.17
CA ALA A 24 -5.23 -2.23 -0.92
C ALA A 24 -4.89 -1.39 -2.16
N SER A 25 -3.92 -1.82 -2.96
CA SER A 25 -3.47 -1.06 -4.15
C SER A 25 -4.58 -0.83 -5.18
N ASN A 26 -5.47 -1.80 -5.39
CA ASN A 26 -6.62 -1.64 -6.29
C ASN A 26 -7.63 -0.60 -5.78
N LEU A 27 -7.80 -0.45 -4.47
CA LEU A 27 -8.62 0.60 -3.87
C LEU A 27 -7.93 1.97 -3.99
N THR A 28 -6.62 2.00 -3.88
CA THR A 28 -5.80 3.21 -4.05
C THR A 28 -5.98 3.81 -5.44
N VAL A 29 -5.98 3.00 -6.49
CA VAL A 29 -6.24 3.47 -7.87
C VAL A 29 -7.62 4.15 -7.98
N GLY A 30 -8.65 3.53 -7.38
CA GLY A 30 -10.00 4.12 -7.32
C GLY A 30 -10.03 5.44 -6.54
N THR A 31 -9.34 5.49 -5.41
CA THR A 31 -9.19 6.69 -4.57
C THR A 31 -8.54 7.84 -5.35
N MET A 32 -7.39 7.59 -5.98
CA MET A 32 -6.68 8.61 -6.77
C MET A 32 -7.52 9.13 -7.94
N ALA A 33 -8.25 8.23 -8.62
CA ALA A 33 -9.17 8.62 -9.69
C ALA A 33 -10.36 9.46 -9.19
N ALA A 34 -10.86 9.19 -7.98
CA ALA A 34 -11.90 9.98 -7.35
C ALA A 34 -11.42 11.38 -6.99
N LEU A 35 -10.26 11.49 -6.37
CA LEU A 35 -9.66 12.77 -5.98
C LEU A 35 -9.41 13.65 -7.21
N THR A 36 -8.82 13.08 -8.26
CA THR A 36 -8.62 13.79 -9.53
C THR A 36 -9.94 14.32 -10.10
N GLN A 37 -10.99 13.49 -10.10
CA GLN A 37 -12.32 13.92 -10.58
C GLN A 37 -12.93 15.02 -9.72
N ALA A 38 -12.70 14.99 -8.41
CA ALA A 38 -13.18 16.00 -7.48
C ALA A 38 -12.34 17.31 -7.49
N GLY A 39 -11.27 17.38 -8.29
CA GLY A 39 -10.32 18.48 -8.26
C GLY A 39 -9.51 18.54 -6.96
N ARG A 40 -9.33 17.40 -6.31
CA ARG A 40 -8.59 17.21 -5.06
C ARG A 40 -7.31 16.41 -5.30
N GLY A 41 -6.57 16.09 -4.23
CA GLY A 41 -5.27 15.48 -4.35
C GLY A 41 -4.20 16.45 -4.86
N VAL A 42 -4.38 17.75 -4.58
CA VAL A 42 -3.52 18.81 -5.09
C VAL A 42 -2.21 18.86 -4.30
N MET A 43 -1.11 18.90 -5.03
CA MET A 43 0.25 19.02 -4.51
C MET A 43 0.90 20.30 -5.05
N GLU A 44 1.65 20.99 -4.20
CA GLU A 44 2.49 22.13 -4.59
C GLU A 44 3.91 21.90 -4.05
N ASP A 45 4.89 21.88 -4.94
CA ASP A 45 6.30 21.63 -4.61
C ASP A 45 6.53 20.35 -3.76
N GLY A 46 5.76 19.28 -4.04
CA GLY A 46 5.82 18.02 -3.30
C GLY A 46 5.12 18.04 -1.93
N VAL A 47 4.42 19.15 -1.60
CA VAL A 47 3.67 19.32 -0.35
C VAL A 47 2.17 19.21 -0.62
N PRO A 48 1.39 18.47 0.16
CA PRO A 48 -0.04 18.37 -0.01
C PRO A 48 -0.75 19.70 0.33
N VAL A 49 -1.62 20.16 -0.56
CA VAL A 49 -2.48 21.34 -0.35
C VAL A 49 -3.85 20.92 0.15
N THR A 50 -4.32 19.76 -0.28
CA THR A 50 -5.60 19.21 0.15
C THR A 50 -5.40 18.02 1.08
N GLU A 51 -5.32 16.81 0.57
CA GLU A 51 -5.13 15.60 1.38
C GLU A 51 -3.90 14.79 0.94
N ILE A 52 -3.44 13.98 1.88
CA ILE A 52 -2.48 12.88 1.63
C ILE A 52 -3.26 11.58 1.51
N VAL A 53 -2.80 10.70 0.63
CA VAL A 53 -3.21 9.30 0.55
C VAL A 53 -2.09 8.42 1.08
N ALA A 54 -2.44 7.50 1.95
CA ALA A 54 -1.61 6.40 2.41
C ALA A 54 -2.23 5.08 1.97
N SER A 55 -1.42 4.07 1.69
CA SER A 55 -1.88 2.79 1.16
C SER A 55 -1.13 1.58 1.73
N VAL A 56 -1.59 0.41 1.34
CA VAL A 56 -0.97 -0.89 1.61
C VAL A 56 -0.90 -1.69 0.31
N ASP A 57 -0.02 -2.67 0.28
CA ASP A 57 0.38 -3.63 -0.74
C ASP A 57 1.62 -3.22 -1.53
N PHE A 58 1.86 -1.98 -1.79
CA PHE A 58 2.96 -1.40 -2.55
C PHE A 58 3.36 -2.22 -3.78
N ASP A 59 2.82 -1.86 -4.90
CA ASP A 59 3.11 -2.45 -6.21
C ASP A 59 3.78 -1.46 -7.17
N GLU A 60 3.97 -1.86 -8.42
CA GLU A 60 4.55 -1.02 -9.47
C GLU A 60 3.73 0.26 -9.75
N VAL A 61 2.40 0.19 -9.62
CA VAL A 61 1.53 1.36 -9.82
C VAL A 61 1.74 2.36 -8.69
N GLU A 62 1.78 1.86 -7.46
CA GLU A 62 2.03 2.69 -6.29
C GLU A 62 3.45 3.24 -6.25
N LEU A 63 4.46 2.50 -6.73
CA LEU A 63 5.82 3.02 -6.92
C LEU A 63 5.80 4.31 -7.76
N LYS A 64 5.09 4.31 -8.88
CA LYS A 64 5.00 5.49 -9.76
C LYS A 64 4.29 6.64 -9.05
N LEU A 65 3.20 6.36 -8.35
CA LEU A 65 2.40 7.36 -7.66
C LEU A 65 3.11 7.96 -6.44
N VAL A 66 3.78 7.15 -5.61
CA VAL A 66 4.46 7.63 -4.41
C VAL A 66 5.55 8.64 -4.74
N TYR A 67 6.30 8.39 -5.81
CA TYR A 67 7.43 9.25 -6.22
C TYR A 67 7.07 10.30 -7.28
N ASP A 68 5.81 10.39 -7.70
CA ASP A 68 5.33 11.51 -8.50
C ASP A 68 5.10 12.73 -7.58
N PRO A 69 5.81 13.87 -7.80
CA PRO A 69 5.63 15.07 -7.00
C PRO A 69 4.20 15.63 -7.05
N ASN A 70 3.46 15.34 -8.13
CA ASN A 70 2.09 15.81 -8.31
C ASN A 70 1.02 14.85 -7.75
N SER A 71 1.41 13.68 -7.29
CA SER A 71 0.51 12.69 -6.70
C SER A 71 0.36 12.90 -5.19
N SER A 72 -0.85 12.81 -4.68
CA SER A 72 -1.12 12.85 -3.23
C SER A 72 -0.87 11.52 -2.53
N LEU A 73 -0.63 10.41 -3.25
CA LEU A 73 -0.16 9.18 -2.65
C LEU A 73 1.31 9.35 -2.25
N LYS A 74 1.58 9.42 -0.94
CA LYS A 74 2.92 9.71 -0.42
C LYS A 74 3.49 8.63 0.49
N LEU A 75 2.68 7.65 0.85
CA LEU A 75 3.09 6.53 1.68
C LEU A 75 2.40 5.26 1.23
N SER A 76 3.15 4.16 1.14
CA SER A 76 2.59 2.82 1.00
C SER A 76 3.35 1.83 1.87
N MET A 77 2.64 0.89 2.45
CA MET A 77 3.22 -0.20 3.22
C MET A 77 3.30 -1.45 2.34
N GLY A 78 4.51 -1.83 1.97
CA GLY A 78 4.76 -3.06 1.22
C GLY A 78 4.59 -4.29 2.10
N LEU A 79 3.78 -5.22 1.67
CA LEU A 79 3.65 -6.54 2.28
C LEU A 79 4.47 -7.53 1.45
N PRO A 80 5.53 -8.15 2.00
CA PRO A 80 6.42 -9.02 1.24
C PRO A 80 5.73 -10.34 0.87
N PRO A 81 5.29 -10.53 -0.39
CA PRO A 81 4.52 -11.72 -0.76
C PRO A 81 5.35 -13.00 -0.73
N LYS A 82 6.65 -12.90 -0.99
CA LYS A 82 7.57 -14.03 -0.98
C LYS A 82 7.70 -14.63 0.42
N GLU A 83 8.15 -13.83 1.38
CA GLU A 83 8.33 -14.29 2.77
C GLU A 83 6.99 -14.71 3.40
N THR A 84 5.91 -13.98 3.09
CA THR A 84 4.56 -14.33 3.56
C THR A 84 4.11 -15.67 3.01
N GLY A 85 4.37 -15.95 1.73
CA GLY A 85 4.05 -17.22 1.07
C GLY A 85 4.85 -18.39 1.68
N GLU A 86 6.15 -18.22 1.78
CA GLU A 86 7.07 -19.21 2.38
C GLU A 86 6.65 -19.54 3.83
N GLY A 87 6.44 -18.53 4.67
CA GLY A 87 6.03 -18.72 6.07
C GLY A 87 4.66 -19.41 6.22
N ARG A 88 3.72 -19.15 5.31
CA ARG A 88 2.43 -19.87 5.31
C ARG A 88 2.57 -21.33 4.93
N ILE A 89 3.42 -21.67 3.96
CA ILE A 89 3.68 -23.05 3.58
C ILE A 89 4.38 -23.78 4.73
N ASP A 90 5.39 -23.18 5.35
CA ASP A 90 6.09 -23.76 6.49
C ASP A 90 5.13 -24.05 7.66
N LEU A 91 4.22 -23.11 7.97
CA LEU A 91 3.21 -23.33 9.00
C LEU A 91 2.28 -24.50 8.66
N ILE A 92 1.82 -24.59 7.41
CA ILE A 92 0.97 -25.70 6.95
C ILE A 92 1.70 -27.04 7.14
N MET A 93 2.98 -27.11 6.77
CA MET A 93 3.80 -28.30 6.92
C MET A 93 4.03 -28.66 8.40
N ASP A 94 4.26 -27.66 9.25
CA ASP A 94 4.44 -27.86 10.69
C ASP A 94 3.15 -28.37 11.36
N ILE A 95 1.98 -27.86 10.96
CA ILE A 95 0.69 -28.39 11.42
C ILE A 95 0.47 -29.82 10.91
N ALA A 96 0.71 -30.08 9.63
CA ALA A 96 0.51 -31.38 9.02
C ALA A 96 1.42 -32.46 9.63
N SER A 97 2.62 -32.09 10.07
CA SER A 97 3.56 -33.00 10.77
C SER A 97 3.29 -33.13 12.28
N GLY A 98 2.34 -32.39 12.82
CA GLY A 98 2.03 -32.36 14.25
C GLY A 98 3.05 -31.61 15.13
N LYS A 99 3.97 -30.86 14.53
CA LYS A 99 4.94 -30.01 15.22
C LYS A 99 4.27 -28.80 15.86
N VAL A 100 3.26 -28.26 15.19
CA VAL A 100 2.43 -27.17 15.68
C VAL A 100 0.98 -27.66 15.77
N PRO A 101 0.27 -27.48 16.88
CA PRO A 101 -1.12 -27.87 16.98
C PRO A 101 -2.02 -26.98 16.10
N MET A 102 -3.01 -27.57 15.46
CA MET A 102 -4.06 -26.81 14.79
C MET A 102 -4.92 -26.12 15.86
N THR A 103 -4.90 -24.80 15.88
CA THR A 103 -5.62 -24.01 16.85
C THR A 103 -6.28 -22.81 16.15
N SER A 104 -7.38 -22.32 16.72
CA SER A 104 -8.04 -21.08 16.28
C SER A 104 -7.35 -19.81 16.77
N GLN A 105 -6.31 -19.95 17.59
CA GLN A 105 -5.54 -18.80 18.05
C GLN A 105 -4.65 -18.29 16.91
N PRO A 106 -4.55 -16.98 16.71
CA PRO A 106 -3.61 -16.43 15.74
C PRO A 106 -2.17 -16.78 16.17
N ALA A 107 -1.29 -16.90 15.18
CA ALA A 107 0.14 -17.06 15.46
C ALA A 107 0.64 -15.83 16.23
N GLU A 108 1.45 -16.04 17.27
CA GLU A 108 2.01 -14.96 18.08
C GLU A 108 3.00 -14.11 17.29
N GLU A 109 3.64 -14.69 16.26
CA GLU A 109 4.62 -14.03 15.42
C GLU A 109 4.05 -13.73 14.03
N SER A 110 4.36 -12.56 13.53
CA SER A 110 4.07 -12.19 12.14
C SER A 110 5.04 -12.91 11.20
N PHE A 111 4.52 -13.49 10.12
CA PHE A 111 5.32 -14.15 9.08
C PHE A 111 6.03 -13.16 8.14
N TYR A 112 5.78 -11.87 8.27
CA TYR A 112 6.39 -10.85 7.42
C TYR A 112 6.64 -9.57 8.20
N LYS A 113 7.58 -8.78 7.69
CA LYS A 113 7.78 -7.41 8.12
C LYS A 113 7.17 -6.48 7.09
N ALA A 114 6.36 -5.55 7.55
CA ALA A 114 5.90 -4.46 6.70
C ALA A 114 7.08 -3.59 6.27
N TYR A 115 7.10 -3.21 5.00
CA TYR A 115 8.11 -2.34 4.41
C TYR A 115 7.47 -1.00 4.07
N ASN A 116 7.84 0.04 4.80
CA ASN A 116 7.24 1.35 4.63
C ASN A 116 7.97 2.12 3.53
N VAL A 117 7.27 2.45 2.47
CA VAL A 117 7.74 3.28 1.37
C VAL A 117 7.13 4.66 1.51
N SER A 118 7.97 5.68 1.61
CA SER A 118 7.53 7.05 1.78
C SER A 118 8.34 7.99 0.91
N TYR A 119 7.65 8.88 0.20
CA TYR A 119 8.26 9.94 -0.61
C TYR A 119 9.26 10.81 0.16
N TRP A 120 9.00 11.05 1.45
CA TRP A 120 9.83 11.95 2.26
C TRP A 120 11.03 11.29 2.94
N THR A 121 11.03 9.97 3.09
CA THR A 121 12.02 9.27 3.94
C THR A 121 12.76 8.15 3.24
N MET A 122 12.32 7.76 2.03
CA MET A 122 12.91 6.66 1.27
C MET A 122 13.25 7.10 -0.14
N GLU A 123 14.47 6.82 -0.56
CA GLU A 123 14.88 7.01 -1.94
C GLU A 123 14.19 6.00 -2.88
N ARG A 124 13.78 6.48 -4.07
CA ARG A 124 13.09 5.64 -5.06
C ARG A 124 13.85 4.36 -5.40
N GLY A 125 15.18 4.44 -5.49
CA GLY A 125 16.03 3.28 -5.79
C GLY A 125 15.86 2.13 -4.80
N ALA A 126 15.78 2.43 -3.49
CA ALA A 126 15.55 1.41 -2.47
C ALA A 126 14.18 0.74 -2.59
N ALA A 127 13.15 1.49 -2.98
CA ALA A 127 11.81 0.96 -3.23
C ALA A 127 11.78 0.05 -4.47
N VAL A 128 12.50 0.42 -5.54
CA VAL A 128 12.67 -0.40 -6.75
C VAL A 128 13.38 -1.72 -6.41
N GLU A 129 14.49 -1.67 -5.66
CA GLU A 129 15.21 -2.88 -5.24
C GLU A 129 14.32 -3.83 -4.45
N TRP A 130 13.53 -3.30 -3.53
CA TRP A 130 12.57 -4.08 -2.76
C TRP A 130 11.53 -4.77 -3.68
N LEU A 131 10.88 -4.02 -4.59
CA LEU A 131 9.92 -4.60 -5.54
C LEU A 131 10.53 -5.69 -6.39
N ASN A 132 11.72 -5.45 -6.95
CA ASN A 132 12.43 -6.44 -7.76
C ASN A 132 12.70 -7.73 -6.96
N SER A 133 13.06 -7.60 -5.67
CA SER A 133 13.34 -8.74 -4.79
C SER A 133 12.08 -9.56 -4.46
N GLN A 134 10.95 -8.89 -4.29
CA GLN A 134 9.69 -9.52 -3.87
C GLN A 134 8.91 -10.16 -5.04
N PHE A 135 8.91 -9.50 -6.19
CA PHE A 135 8.09 -9.89 -7.33
C PHE A 135 8.89 -10.49 -8.49
N GLY A 136 10.22 -10.52 -8.39
CA GLY A 136 11.09 -10.99 -9.47
C GLY A 136 11.03 -10.10 -10.72
N THR A 137 10.70 -8.82 -10.54
CA THR A 137 10.64 -7.83 -11.62
C THR A 137 12.04 -7.28 -11.92
N ASN A 138 12.16 -6.51 -12.99
CA ASN A 138 13.39 -5.81 -13.36
C ASN A 138 13.06 -4.35 -13.68
N LEU A 139 12.49 -3.66 -12.68
CA LEU A 139 12.16 -2.24 -12.74
C LEU A 139 13.44 -1.39 -12.66
N GLU A 140 13.45 -0.22 -13.32
CA GLU A 140 14.52 0.77 -13.32
C GLU A 140 14.14 2.03 -12.53
#